data_1ea00f6e89560bb785bc3a1dbb9d228d
#
_entry.id   1ea00f6e89560bb785bc3a1dbb9d228d
#
_cell.length_a   1.000
_cell.length_b   1.000
_cell.length_c   1.000
_cell.angle_alpha   90.00
_cell.angle_beta   90.00
_cell.angle_gamma   90.00
#
_symmetry.space_group_name_H-M   'P 1'
#
loop_
_entity.id
_entity.type
_entity.pdbx_description
1 polymer ?
#
loop_
_entity_poly.entity_id
_entity_poly.type
_entity_poly.pdbx_seq_one_letter_code
_entity_poly.pdbx_strand_id
1 'polypeptide(L)'
;MLVLALAACAPGAANRGVPGAGTPGPPTAAGAPATTPLDAPEVDAAAIDTALAALEAEYDARIGLVAVDTEDERTLEHRADERFRSASSIKALAAGALLARTEPADLERVVTWSDVVDHSPVTGPATATGLPLGEVAEAAVRLSDNTAHNVVLQELGGPAGLQEALRALGDDVTRVDRIEPELNRVSPEGLDTGTARSLAADLRALLLGDALDPADRAQLRDWMSGNATGDALVRAGAPDGWSVLDKSGGAGGLRNDLAVVERPGAPPIVIAVLTERRDPSLPYDDALVSRAASVALEALR
;
A
#
# COMPACT_ATOMS: atom_id res chain seq x y z
N MET A 1 51.85 11.03 -32.57
CA MET A 1 52.08 10.07 -33.64
C MET A 1 50.78 9.37 -33.87
N LEU A 2 49.92 9.85 -34.72
CA LEU A 2 49.86 9.89 -36.20
C LEU A 2 50.03 8.50 -36.81
N VAL A 3 49.06 8.02 -37.52
CA VAL A 3 48.90 7.61 -38.89
C VAL A 3 47.57 6.86 -38.99
N LEU A 4 46.49 7.37 -39.55
CA LEU A 4 46.06 7.60 -40.94
C LEU A 4 46.00 6.32 -41.80
N ALA A 5 44.79 6.01 -42.19
CA ALA A 5 44.15 5.97 -43.50
C ALA A 5 44.40 4.70 -44.28
N LEU A 6 43.49 4.13 -45.03
CA LEU A 6 42.97 4.59 -46.30
C LEU A 6 41.84 3.68 -46.83
N ALA A 7 40.93 4.30 -47.55
CA ALA A 7 39.84 3.71 -48.31
C ALA A 7 40.35 3.12 -49.66
N ALA A 8 39.58 2.21 -50.23
CA ALA A 8 39.62 1.96 -51.67
C ALA A 8 38.26 1.56 -52.22
N CYS A 9 37.86 2.25 -53.28
CA CYS A 9 36.63 2.14 -54.04
C CYS A 9 36.73 1.03 -55.14
N ALA A 10 35.60 0.54 -55.49
CA ALA A 10 34.94 -0.07 -56.64
C ALA A 10 35.77 -0.31 -57.96
N PRO A 11 35.28 -1.04 -59.00
CA PRO A 11 33.95 -0.89 -59.60
C PRO A 11 33.30 -2.19 -60.16
N GLY A 12 32.06 -2.00 -60.58
CA GLY A 12 31.05 -2.85 -61.07
C GLY A 12 31.30 -3.69 -62.31
N ALA A 13 30.39 -4.65 -62.51
CA ALA A 13 30.10 -5.23 -63.84
C ALA A 13 28.60 -5.58 -63.90
N ALA A 14 27.98 -5.04 -64.95
CA ALA A 14 26.61 -5.34 -65.32
C ALA A 14 26.53 -6.74 -65.94
N ASN A 15 25.48 -7.49 -65.62
CA ASN A 15 25.07 -8.61 -66.47
C ASN A 15 23.54 -8.66 -66.68
N ARG A 16 23.18 -8.95 -67.91
CA ARG A 16 21.84 -8.85 -68.49
C ARG A 16 20.96 -10.00 -68.07
N GLY A 17 19.67 -9.74 -68.04
CA GLY A 17 18.62 -10.62 -67.61
C GLY A 17 18.34 -11.81 -68.52
N VAL A 18 17.68 -12.81 -67.89
CA VAL A 18 16.93 -13.88 -68.55
C VAL A 18 15.58 -13.96 -67.83
N PRO A 19 14.45 -14.06 -68.54
CA PRO A 19 13.13 -14.19 -67.87
C PRO A 19 12.91 -15.64 -67.41
N GLY A 20 12.80 -15.85 -66.13
CA GLY A 20 12.53 -17.15 -65.54
C GLY A 20 11.09 -17.20 -65.00
N ALA A 21 10.47 -18.32 -65.31
CA ALA A 21 9.07 -18.69 -65.03
C ALA A 21 8.64 -18.48 -63.59
N GLY A 22 7.41 -18.01 -63.43
CA GLY A 22 6.79 -17.82 -62.11
C GLY A 22 6.56 -19.13 -61.37
N THR A 23 7.07 -19.14 -60.14
CA THR A 23 6.71 -20.14 -59.12
C THR A 23 5.44 -19.67 -58.39
N PRO A 24 4.47 -20.55 -58.13
CA PRO A 24 3.29 -20.19 -57.36
C PRO A 24 3.68 -19.93 -55.90
N GLY A 25 3.25 -18.77 -55.35
CA GLY A 25 3.44 -18.41 -53.97
C GLY A 25 2.69 -19.35 -53.00
N PRO A 26 3.17 -19.47 -51.77
CA PRO A 26 2.49 -20.29 -50.76
C PRO A 26 1.09 -19.76 -50.45
N PRO A 27 0.14 -20.61 -50.09
CA PRO A 27 -1.23 -20.22 -49.77
C PRO A 27 -1.25 -19.26 -48.59
N THR A 28 -1.97 -18.16 -48.73
CA THR A 28 -2.27 -17.21 -47.65
C THR A 28 -3.02 -17.97 -46.56
N ALA A 29 -2.40 -18.10 -45.38
CA ALA A 29 -3.07 -18.63 -44.20
C ALA A 29 -4.24 -17.70 -43.87
N ALA A 30 -5.44 -18.26 -43.87
CA ALA A 30 -6.63 -17.60 -43.36
C ALA A 30 -6.36 -17.22 -41.91
N GLY A 31 -6.44 -15.91 -41.59
CA GLY A 31 -6.30 -15.42 -40.23
C GLY A 31 -7.33 -16.08 -39.31
N ALA A 32 -6.87 -16.68 -38.22
CA ALA A 32 -7.75 -17.09 -37.16
C ALA A 32 -8.58 -15.90 -36.70
N PRO A 33 -9.86 -16.08 -36.38
CA PRO A 33 -10.68 -15.01 -35.81
C PRO A 33 -10.00 -14.49 -34.56
N ALA A 34 -9.79 -13.18 -34.47
CA ALA A 34 -9.36 -12.52 -33.26
C ALA A 34 -10.43 -12.83 -32.18
N THR A 35 -10.03 -13.55 -31.16
CA THR A 35 -10.85 -13.70 -29.95
C THR A 35 -10.94 -12.32 -29.33
N THR A 36 -12.12 -11.71 -29.41
CA THR A 36 -12.44 -10.53 -28.61
C THR A 36 -12.20 -10.91 -27.15
N PRO A 37 -11.46 -10.12 -26.37
CA PRO A 37 -11.38 -10.33 -24.94
C PRO A 37 -12.82 -10.34 -24.41
N LEU A 38 -13.16 -11.33 -23.58
CA LEU A 38 -14.38 -11.30 -22.79
C LEU A 38 -14.28 -10.01 -21.95
N ASP A 39 -15.20 -9.07 -22.19
CA ASP A 39 -15.32 -7.88 -21.35
C ASP A 39 -15.40 -8.37 -19.89
N ALA A 40 -14.43 -7.96 -19.07
CA ALA A 40 -14.55 -8.12 -17.63
C ALA A 40 -15.86 -7.43 -17.21
N PRO A 41 -16.64 -7.98 -16.28
CA PRO A 41 -17.89 -7.37 -15.86
C PRO A 41 -17.61 -5.94 -15.43
N GLU A 42 -18.30 -4.99 -16.06
CA GLU A 42 -18.21 -3.57 -15.74
C GLU A 42 -18.68 -3.37 -14.30
N VAL A 43 -17.78 -2.91 -13.42
CA VAL A 43 -18.10 -2.67 -12.01
C VAL A 43 -19.07 -1.48 -11.96
N ASP A 44 -20.25 -1.68 -11.40
CA ASP A 44 -21.22 -0.60 -11.19
C ASP A 44 -20.75 0.33 -10.04
N ALA A 45 -19.89 1.29 -10.38
CA ALA A 45 -19.36 2.28 -9.44
C ALA A 45 -20.46 3.05 -8.69
N ALA A 46 -21.62 3.30 -9.34
CA ALA A 46 -22.73 4.01 -8.72
C ALA A 46 -23.44 3.14 -7.65
N ALA A 47 -23.55 1.83 -7.89
CA ALA A 47 -24.07 0.91 -6.88
C ALA A 47 -23.15 0.82 -5.67
N ILE A 48 -21.82 0.78 -5.88
CA ILE A 48 -20.82 0.79 -4.81
C ILE A 48 -20.90 2.08 -3.99
N ASP A 49 -20.91 3.24 -4.64
CA ASP A 49 -21.02 4.53 -3.96
C ASP A 49 -22.32 4.62 -3.15
N THR A 50 -23.43 4.11 -3.68
CA THR A 50 -24.72 4.06 -2.98
C THR A 50 -24.64 3.16 -1.73
N ALA A 51 -23.99 2.00 -1.84
CA ALA A 51 -23.83 1.07 -0.71
C ALA A 51 -22.95 1.66 0.40
N LEU A 52 -21.86 2.32 0.03
CA LEU A 52 -20.96 2.99 1.00
C LEU A 52 -21.66 4.19 1.65
N ALA A 53 -22.41 4.99 0.90
CA ALA A 53 -23.21 6.09 1.45
C ALA A 53 -24.30 5.59 2.43
N ALA A 54 -24.90 4.42 2.18
CA ALA A 54 -25.84 3.81 3.10
C ALA A 54 -25.15 3.38 4.42
N LEU A 55 -23.93 2.86 4.36
CA LEU A 55 -23.11 2.57 5.56
C LEU A 55 -22.77 3.85 6.32
N GLU A 56 -22.39 4.93 5.63
CA GLU A 56 -22.14 6.23 6.27
C GLU A 56 -23.37 6.73 7.06
N ALA A 57 -24.55 6.57 6.49
CA ALA A 57 -25.81 6.97 7.13
C ALA A 57 -26.15 6.07 8.34
N GLU A 58 -25.94 4.75 8.22
CA GLU A 58 -26.22 3.76 9.27
C GLU A 58 -25.33 4.00 10.50
N TYR A 59 -24.04 4.29 10.26
CA TYR A 59 -23.04 4.43 11.32
C TYR A 59 -22.82 5.88 11.77
N ASP A 60 -23.50 6.86 11.18
CA ASP A 60 -23.22 8.29 11.36
C ASP A 60 -21.71 8.59 11.25
N ALA A 61 -21.12 8.22 10.13
CA ALA A 61 -19.68 8.29 9.88
C ALA A 61 -19.37 8.81 8.47
N ARG A 62 -18.08 9.00 8.18
CA ARG A 62 -17.54 9.17 6.84
C ARG A 62 -16.67 7.96 6.51
N ILE A 63 -16.64 7.57 5.25
CA ILE A 63 -15.80 6.51 4.72
C ILE A 63 -14.94 7.09 3.61
N GLY A 64 -13.61 6.98 3.70
CA GLY A 64 -12.68 7.14 2.60
C GLY A 64 -12.23 5.75 2.15
N LEU A 65 -12.46 5.39 0.90
CA LEU A 65 -12.09 4.08 0.39
C LEU A 65 -11.41 4.18 -0.98
N VAL A 66 -10.32 3.44 -1.13
CA VAL A 66 -9.73 3.10 -2.42
C VAL A 66 -9.42 1.61 -2.41
N ALA A 67 -9.86 0.90 -3.45
CA ALA A 67 -9.46 -0.48 -3.71
C ALA A 67 -8.99 -0.61 -5.16
N VAL A 68 -7.78 -1.13 -5.36
CA VAL A 68 -7.14 -1.29 -6.68
C VAL A 68 -6.90 -2.77 -6.93
N ASP A 69 -7.54 -3.30 -7.96
CA ASP A 69 -7.19 -4.61 -8.51
C ASP A 69 -5.91 -4.49 -9.33
N THR A 70 -4.84 -5.18 -8.91
CA THR A 70 -3.54 -5.06 -9.58
C THR A 70 -3.41 -5.97 -10.81
N GLU A 71 -4.46 -6.70 -11.17
CA GLU A 71 -4.50 -7.52 -12.39
C GLU A 71 -4.81 -6.66 -13.63
N ASP A 72 -5.79 -5.79 -13.52
CA ASP A 72 -6.31 -5.00 -14.63
C ASP A 72 -6.43 -3.49 -14.33
N GLU A 73 -5.92 -3.06 -13.17
CA GLU A 73 -5.92 -1.67 -12.68
C GLU A 73 -7.34 -1.10 -12.43
N ARG A 74 -8.36 -1.95 -12.34
CA ARG A 74 -9.70 -1.48 -11.91
C ARG A 74 -9.61 -0.87 -10.52
N THR A 75 -10.20 0.30 -10.37
CA THR A 75 -10.16 1.05 -9.10
C THR A 75 -11.57 1.39 -8.65
N LEU A 76 -11.87 1.12 -7.39
CA LEU A 76 -13.06 1.57 -6.68
C LEU A 76 -12.69 2.69 -5.72
N GLU A 77 -13.48 3.75 -5.73
CA GLU A 77 -13.19 4.95 -4.98
C GLU A 77 -14.44 5.51 -4.32
N HIS A 78 -14.32 5.89 -3.05
CA HIS A 78 -15.34 6.65 -2.34
C HIS A 78 -14.64 7.67 -1.44
N ARG A 79 -14.93 8.96 -1.59
CA ARG A 79 -14.21 10.05 -0.91
C ARG A 79 -12.69 9.88 -0.90
N ALA A 80 -12.15 9.37 -1.99
CA ALA A 80 -10.76 8.92 -2.10
C ALA A 80 -9.73 10.01 -1.78
N ASP A 81 -10.08 11.28 -2.03
CA ASP A 81 -9.22 12.45 -1.85
C ASP A 81 -9.59 13.30 -0.62
N GLU A 82 -10.60 12.89 0.16
CA GLU A 82 -10.88 13.53 1.43
C GLU A 82 -9.84 13.14 2.49
N ARG A 83 -9.50 14.08 3.36
CA ARG A 83 -8.54 13.85 4.44
C ARG A 83 -9.17 13.14 5.62
N PHE A 84 -8.47 12.12 6.11
CA PHE A 84 -8.75 11.39 7.33
C PHE A 84 -7.48 11.33 8.18
N ARG A 85 -7.64 11.27 9.51
CA ARG A 85 -6.51 11.01 10.39
C ARG A 85 -5.98 9.60 10.14
N SER A 86 -4.65 9.44 10.03
CA SER A 86 -4.03 8.15 9.75
C SER A 86 -4.05 7.20 10.96
N ALA A 87 -3.98 7.75 12.18
CA ALA A 87 -3.76 6.97 13.40
C ALA A 87 -2.65 5.92 13.20
N SER A 88 -2.76 4.75 13.85
CA SER A 88 -1.71 3.73 13.77
C SER A 88 -1.57 3.03 12.40
N SER A 89 -2.43 3.31 11.42
CA SER A 89 -2.25 2.73 10.07
C SER A 89 -0.96 3.24 9.40
N ILE A 90 -0.49 4.44 9.76
CA ILE A 90 0.79 5.00 9.28
C ILE A 90 2.02 4.17 9.68
N LYS A 91 1.92 3.30 10.71
CA LYS A 91 3.04 2.51 11.24
C LYS A 91 3.59 1.51 10.22
N ALA A 92 2.76 0.99 9.32
CA ALA A 92 3.23 0.15 8.22
C ALA A 92 4.12 0.93 7.25
N LEU A 93 3.72 2.16 6.92
CA LEU A 93 4.49 3.02 6.03
C LEU A 93 5.80 3.48 6.69
N ALA A 94 5.77 3.76 8.00
CA ALA A 94 6.97 4.08 8.77
C ALA A 94 7.96 2.90 8.82
N ALA A 95 7.46 1.68 9.02
CA ALA A 95 8.29 0.48 8.99
C ALA A 95 8.88 0.21 7.59
N GLY A 96 8.09 0.39 6.53
CA GLY A 96 8.58 0.33 5.15
C GLY A 96 9.66 1.38 4.87
N ALA A 97 9.44 2.63 5.30
CA ALA A 97 10.42 3.70 5.17
C ALA A 97 11.73 3.42 5.96
N LEU A 98 11.62 2.76 7.11
CA LEU A 98 12.79 2.31 7.88
C LEU A 98 13.57 1.26 7.09
N LEU A 99 12.91 0.21 6.61
CA LEU A 99 13.54 -0.84 5.82
C LEU A 99 14.26 -0.29 4.58
N ALA A 100 13.66 0.67 3.87
CA ALA A 100 14.27 1.31 2.70
C ALA A 100 15.57 2.09 3.00
N ARG A 101 15.87 2.36 4.27
CA ARG A 101 17.01 3.21 4.70
C ARG A 101 18.03 2.46 5.56
N THR A 102 17.78 1.19 5.90
CA THR A 102 18.62 0.40 6.81
C THR A 102 19.16 -0.83 6.10
N GLU A 103 20.39 -1.20 6.46
CA GLU A 103 20.94 -2.49 6.07
C GLU A 103 20.49 -3.57 7.08
N PRO A 104 20.50 -4.86 6.72
CA PRO A 104 20.10 -5.94 7.65
C PRO A 104 20.84 -5.91 9.00
N ALA A 105 22.10 -5.48 9.01
CA ALA A 105 22.89 -5.36 10.25
C ALA A 105 22.39 -4.24 11.18
N ASP A 106 21.76 -3.22 10.64
CA ASP A 106 21.20 -2.12 11.44
C ASP A 106 19.95 -2.59 12.20
N LEU A 107 19.17 -3.52 11.64
CA LEU A 107 18.00 -4.10 12.29
C LEU A 107 18.36 -4.95 13.51
N GLU A 108 19.57 -5.50 13.55
CA GLU A 108 20.11 -6.25 14.70
C GLU A 108 20.65 -5.34 15.83
N ARG A 109 20.83 -4.04 15.56
CA ARG A 109 21.32 -3.07 16.53
C ARG A 109 20.30 -2.86 17.63
N VAL A 110 20.73 -3.05 18.89
CA VAL A 110 19.90 -2.77 20.06
C VAL A 110 19.69 -1.27 20.21
N VAL A 111 18.43 -0.86 20.24
CA VAL A 111 17.99 0.50 20.50
C VAL A 111 17.34 0.61 21.88
N THR A 112 17.42 1.79 22.47
CA THR A 112 16.89 2.07 23.82
C THR A 112 16.02 3.33 23.79
N TRP A 113 15.08 3.42 24.70
CA TRP A 113 14.19 4.58 24.89
C TRP A 113 13.97 4.81 26.38
N SER A 114 13.56 6.01 26.77
CA SER A 114 13.26 6.39 28.15
C SER A 114 11.76 6.55 28.39
N ASP A 115 11.06 7.05 27.38
CA ASP A 115 9.65 7.39 27.50
C ASP A 115 8.78 6.27 26.95
N VAL A 116 7.86 5.78 27.78
CA VAL A 116 6.90 4.73 27.41
C VAL A 116 5.52 5.36 27.27
N VAL A 117 4.92 5.17 26.10
CA VAL A 117 3.56 5.63 25.78
C VAL A 117 2.58 4.50 26.07
N ASP A 118 1.35 4.84 26.44
CA ASP A 118 0.27 3.86 26.60
C ASP A 118 0.12 3.01 25.32
N HIS A 119 -0.28 1.77 25.46
CA HIS A 119 -0.33 0.76 24.41
C HIS A 119 1.04 0.44 23.82
N SER A 120 1.96 -0.01 24.68
CA SER A 120 3.32 -0.44 24.33
C SER A 120 3.61 -1.83 24.90
N PRO A 121 2.92 -2.89 24.37
CA PRO A 121 2.97 -4.23 24.96
C PRO A 121 4.33 -4.90 24.88
N VAL A 122 5.18 -4.53 23.91
CA VAL A 122 6.52 -5.08 23.70
C VAL A 122 7.60 -4.16 24.27
N THR A 123 7.55 -2.90 23.89
CA THR A 123 8.58 -1.93 24.28
C THR A 123 8.46 -1.49 25.74
N GLY A 124 7.26 -1.48 26.32
CA GLY A 124 7.06 -1.14 27.72
C GLY A 124 7.87 -2.02 28.68
N PRO A 125 7.72 -3.35 28.62
CA PRO A 125 8.52 -4.28 29.45
C PRO A 125 10.02 -4.25 29.16
N ALA A 126 10.43 -3.90 27.95
CA ALA A 126 11.82 -3.93 27.49
C ALA A 126 12.59 -2.62 27.75
N THR A 127 12.00 -1.62 28.39
CA THR A 127 12.62 -0.29 28.59
C THR A 127 13.99 -0.36 29.25
N ALA A 128 14.24 -1.31 30.15
CA ALA A 128 15.52 -1.43 30.85
C ALA A 128 16.63 -2.07 30.00
N THR A 129 16.29 -2.85 28.98
CA THR A 129 17.24 -3.63 28.17
C THR A 129 17.40 -3.11 26.76
N GLY A 130 16.37 -2.43 26.24
CA GLY A 130 16.23 -2.18 24.80
C GLY A 130 15.90 -3.46 24.04
N LEU A 131 15.74 -3.33 22.74
CA LEU A 131 15.48 -4.42 21.78
C LEU A 131 16.22 -4.15 20.47
N PRO A 132 16.50 -5.19 19.65
CA PRO A 132 16.89 -4.99 18.26
C PRO A 132 15.91 -4.11 17.50
N LEU A 133 16.43 -3.22 16.64
CA LEU A 133 15.61 -2.29 15.89
C LEU A 133 14.54 -3.00 15.04
N GLY A 134 14.87 -4.16 14.48
CA GLY A 134 13.93 -5.00 13.74
C GLY A 134 12.74 -5.47 14.59
N GLU A 135 13.02 -5.91 15.84
CA GLU A 135 11.96 -6.31 16.78
C GLU A 135 11.07 -5.12 17.18
N VAL A 136 11.66 -3.93 17.31
CA VAL A 136 10.89 -2.70 17.57
C VAL A 136 9.98 -2.37 16.38
N ALA A 137 10.50 -2.42 15.15
CA ALA A 137 9.68 -2.16 13.96
C ALA A 137 8.57 -3.20 13.79
N GLU A 138 8.86 -4.48 14.04
CA GLU A 138 7.88 -5.56 14.06
C GLU A 138 6.77 -5.30 15.08
N ALA A 139 7.12 -4.89 16.32
CA ALA A 139 6.14 -4.56 17.36
C ALA A 139 5.21 -3.42 16.96
N ALA A 140 5.74 -2.39 16.29
CA ALA A 140 4.94 -1.28 15.77
C ALA A 140 3.91 -1.74 14.74
N VAL A 141 4.25 -2.71 13.90
CA VAL A 141 3.35 -3.23 12.85
C VAL A 141 2.39 -4.28 13.44
N ARG A 142 2.90 -5.36 14.05
CA ARG A 142 2.08 -6.50 14.49
C ARG A 142 1.17 -6.18 15.67
N LEU A 143 1.65 -5.40 16.64
CA LEU A 143 0.94 -5.13 17.89
C LEU A 143 0.54 -3.67 18.03
N SER A 144 0.83 -2.87 17.00
CA SER A 144 0.55 -1.43 17.03
C SER A 144 1.19 -0.69 18.21
N ASP A 145 2.36 -1.17 18.70
CA ASP A 145 3.09 -0.62 19.84
C ASP A 145 3.45 0.85 19.59
N ASN A 146 3.00 1.73 20.51
CA ASN A 146 3.14 3.18 20.33
C ASN A 146 4.56 3.68 20.57
N THR A 147 5.22 3.18 21.61
CA THR A 147 6.63 3.52 21.87
C THR A 147 7.52 3.00 20.76
N ALA A 148 7.25 1.79 20.24
CA ALA A 148 7.94 1.25 19.09
C ALA A 148 7.84 2.17 17.86
N HIS A 149 6.66 2.69 17.58
CA HIS A 149 6.49 3.66 16.49
C HIS A 149 7.31 4.92 16.70
N ASN A 150 7.32 5.47 17.91
CA ASN A 150 8.11 6.66 18.21
C ASN A 150 9.61 6.41 18.03
N VAL A 151 10.10 5.22 18.39
CA VAL A 151 11.50 4.80 18.12
C VAL A 151 11.77 4.71 16.62
N VAL A 152 10.87 4.09 15.85
CA VAL A 152 10.98 4.04 14.38
C VAL A 152 11.00 5.44 13.78
N LEU A 153 10.12 6.34 14.23
CA LEU A 153 10.15 7.74 13.79
C LEU A 153 11.47 8.42 14.14
N GLN A 154 12.01 8.18 15.33
CA GLN A 154 13.30 8.75 15.73
C GLN A 154 14.43 8.30 14.80
N GLU A 155 14.48 7.03 14.42
CA GLU A 155 15.46 6.48 13.46
C GLU A 155 15.31 7.11 12.07
N LEU A 156 14.09 7.46 11.68
CA LEU A 156 13.81 8.15 10.43
C LEU A 156 14.16 9.65 10.45
N GLY A 157 14.48 10.24 11.61
CA GLY A 157 14.68 11.68 11.78
C GLY A 157 13.41 12.42 12.22
N GLY A 158 12.51 11.73 12.90
CA GLY A 158 11.24 12.25 13.39
C GLY A 158 10.12 12.23 12.35
N PRO A 159 8.96 12.84 12.67
CA PRO A 159 7.83 12.95 11.74
C PRO A 159 8.21 13.51 10.37
N ALA A 160 9.09 14.52 10.34
CA ALA A 160 9.57 15.12 9.10
C ALA A 160 10.34 14.12 8.22
N GLY A 161 11.12 13.23 8.81
CA GLY A 161 11.86 12.20 8.07
C GLY A 161 10.95 11.13 7.47
N LEU A 162 9.86 10.75 8.14
CA LEU A 162 8.84 9.90 7.55
C LEU A 162 8.12 10.64 6.42
N GLN A 163 7.72 11.88 6.64
CA GLN A 163 7.07 12.67 5.59
C GLN A 163 7.96 12.80 4.34
N GLU A 164 9.27 13.01 4.52
CA GLU A 164 10.24 13.01 3.41
C GLU A 164 10.28 11.66 2.67
N ALA A 165 10.24 10.55 3.41
CA ALA A 165 10.19 9.22 2.79
C ALA A 165 8.93 9.02 1.95
N LEU A 166 7.76 9.48 2.44
CA LEU A 166 6.51 9.43 1.67
C LEU A 166 6.57 10.31 0.42
N ARG A 167 7.18 11.50 0.51
CA ARG A 167 7.42 12.36 -0.68
C ARG A 167 8.29 11.67 -1.72
N ALA A 168 9.27 10.87 -1.31
CA ALA A 168 10.09 10.08 -2.23
C ALA A 168 9.30 8.97 -2.95
N LEU A 169 8.20 8.48 -2.35
CA LEU A 169 7.25 7.57 -3.00
C LEU A 169 6.28 8.28 -3.96
N GLY A 170 6.27 9.62 -3.96
CA GLY A 170 5.35 10.44 -4.77
C GLY A 170 4.11 10.93 -4.02
N ASP A 171 4.00 10.69 -2.73
CA ASP A 171 2.89 11.17 -1.91
C ASP A 171 3.11 12.61 -1.43
N ASP A 172 2.52 13.57 -2.14
CA ASP A 172 2.53 14.99 -1.78
C ASP A 172 1.39 15.39 -0.81
N VAL A 173 0.59 14.43 -0.38
CA VAL A 173 -0.65 14.66 0.36
C VAL A 173 -0.53 14.34 1.84
N THR A 174 -0.02 13.15 2.20
CA THR A 174 0.04 12.70 3.58
C THR A 174 0.91 13.61 4.44
N ARG A 175 0.41 13.93 5.62
CA ARG A 175 1.09 14.72 6.63
C ARG A 175 1.43 13.85 7.84
N VAL A 176 2.65 14.01 8.32
CA VAL A 176 3.15 13.43 9.55
C VAL A 176 3.76 14.55 10.36
N ASP A 177 3.09 14.98 11.40
CA ASP A 177 3.44 16.18 12.15
C ASP A 177 3.83 15.88 13.60
N ARG A 178 3.27 14.81 14.19
CA ARG A 178 3.38 14.50 15.63
C ARG A 178 3.77 13.03 15.85
N ILE A 179 4.20 12.73 17.06
CA ILE A 179 4.47 11.38 17.53
C ILE A 179 3.29 10.84 18.37
N GLU A 180 3.33 9.57 18.77
CA GLU A 180 2.36 9.00 19.72
C GLU A 180 2.55 9.61 21.12
N PRO A 181 1.46 9.90 21.86
CA PRO A 181 0.06 9.67 21.49
C PRO A 181 -0.60 10.86 20.74
N GLU A 182 0.13 11.95 20.48
CA GLU A 182 -0.42 13.22 20.00
C GLU A 182 -0.97 13.11 18.56
N LEU A 183 -0.41 12.22 17.73
CA LEU A 183 -0.87 12.03 16.35
C LEU A 183 -2.34 11.56 16.27
N ASN A 184 -2.89 11.02 17.35
CA ASN A 184 -4.28 10.56 17.41
C ASN A 184 -5.29 11.66 17.74
N ARG A 185 -4.83 12.87 18.11
CA ARG A 185 -5.70 13.98 18.48
C ARG A 185 -6.27 14.70 17.27
N VAL A 186 -7.53 15.07 17.35
CA VAL A 186 -8.16 15.95 16.34
C VAL A 186 -7.39 17.26 16.25
N SER A 187 -7.09 17.71 15.05
CA SER A 187 -6.44 18.98 14.76
C SER A 187 -7.21 19.77 13.73
N PRO A 188 -7.59 21.03 14.03
CA PRO A 188 -8.23 21.91 13.04
C PRO A 188 -7.34 22.17 11.82
N GLU A 189 -6.00 22.08 11.97
CA GLU A 189 -5.03 22.29 10.91
C GLU A 189 -4.86 21.06 10.00
N GLY A 190 -5.56 19.96 10.29
CA GLY A 190 -5.47 18.72 9.53
C GLY A 190 -4.11 18.00 9.67
N LEU A 191 -3.49 18.08 10.87
CA LEU A 191 -2.25 17.37 11.18
C LEU A 191 -2.46 15.86 11.19
N ASP A 192 -1.41 15.11 10.86
CA ASP A 192 -1.38 13.63 10.84
C ASP A 192 -2.52 13.00 10.03
N THR A 193 -2.75 13.53 8.84
CA THR A 193 -3.81 13.09 7.93
C THR A 193 -3.24 12.63 6.60
N GLY A 194 -3.91 11.67 6.00
CA GLY A 194 -3.74 11.26 4.61
C GLY A 194 -5.10 11.14 3.91
N THR A 195 -5.08 10.64 2.70
CA THR A 195 -6.27 10.27 1.93
C THR A 195 -6.26 8.76 1.66
N ALA A 196 -7.41 8.16 1.39
CA ALA A 196 -7.43 6.74 1.03
C ALA A 196 -6.56 6.48 -0.22
N ARG A 197 -6.55 7.42 -1.17
CA ARG A 197 -5.72 7.33 -2.38
C ARG A 197 -4.22 7.36 -2.06
N SER A 198 -3.76 8.34 -1.29
CA SER A 198 -2.33 8.45 -1.00
C SER A 198 -1.81 7.26 -0.20
N LEU A 199 -2.53 6.86 0.85
CA LEU A 199 -2.11 5.74 1.71
C LEU A 199 -2.15 4.38 0.98
N ALA A 200 -3.13 4.16 0.08
CA ALA A 200 -3.15 2.95 -0.76
C ALA A 200 -1.99 2.95 -1.77
N ALA A 201 -1.66 4.09 -2.36
CA ALA A 201 -0.54 4.22 -3.30
C ALA A 201 0.80 3.96 -2.61
N ASP A 202 1.03 4.52 -1.42
CA ASP A 202 2.23 4.27 -0.62
C ASP A 202 2.37 2.79 -0.25
N LEU A 203 1.28 2.18 0.24
CA LEU A 203 1.29 0.77 0.57
C LEU A 203 1.61 -0.10 -0.66
N ARG A 204 1.01 0.23 -1.81
CA ARG A 204 1.29 -0.44 -3.08
C ARG A 204 2.76 -0.32 -3.47
N ALA A 205 3.33 0.88 -3.38
CA ALA A 205 4.74 1.12 -3.72
C ALA A 205 5.69 0.28 -2.86
N LEU A 206 5.42 0.17 -1.56
CA LEU A 206 6.22 -0.60 -0.61
C LEU A 206 6.08 -2.12 -0.78
N LEU A 207 4.85 -2.63 -0.95
CA LEU A 207 4.58 -4.08 -0.92
C LEU A 207 4.56 -4.76 -2.28
N LEU A 208 4.28 -4.03 -3.35
CA LEU A 208 4.09 -4.56 -4.70
C LEU A 208 4.96 -3.88 -5.75
N GLY A 209 5.44 -2.66 -5.47
CA GLY A 209 6.36 -1.90 -6.33
C GLY A 209 7.83 -2.23 -6.04
N ASP A 210 8.71 -1.34 -6.43
CA ASP A 210 10.17 -1.43 -6.33
C ASP A 210 10.79 -0.43 -5.32
N ALA A 211 9.95 0.11 -4.44
CA ALA A 211 10.39 0.99 -3.37
C ALA A 211 11.23 0.27 -2.28
N LEU A 212 11.04 -1.05 -2.14
CA LEU A 212 11.84 -1.92 -1.28
C LEU A 212 12.53 -2.99 -2.14
N ASP A 213 13.70 -3.42 -1.70
CA ASP A 213 14.30 -4.61 -2.25
C ASP A 213 13.47 -5.88 -1.90
N PRO A 214 13.71 -7.02 -2.55
CA PRO A 214 12.90 -8.22 -2.32
C PRO A 214 12.93 -8.75 -0.88
N ALA A 215 14.04 -8.59 -0.14
CA ALA A 215 14.16 -9.09 1.24
C ALA A 215 13.39 -8.18 2.20
N ASP A 216 13.54 -6.87 2.09
CA ASP A 216 12.83 -5.88 2.89
C ASP A 216 11.32 -5.91 2.63
N ARG A 217 10.93 -6.08 1.37
CA ARG A 217 9.53 -6.28 1.01
C ARG A 217 8.96 -7.55 1.65
N ALA A 218 9.69 -8.65 1.61
CA ALA A 218 9.28 -9.89 2.26
C ALA A 218 9.16 -9.71 3.78
N GLN A 219 10.07 -8.95 4.39
CA GLN A 219 10.04 -8.64 5.82
C GLN A 219 8.81 -7.82 6.20
N LEU A 220 8.51 -6.74 5.46
CA LEU A 220 7.31 -5.94 5.74
C LEU A 220 6.03 -6.75 5.54
N ARG A 221 5.97 -7.58 4.50
CA ARG A 221 4.85 -8.50 4.25
C ARG A 221 4.65 -9.47 5.40
N ASP A 222 5.73 -10.05 5.93
CA ASP A 222 5.69 -10.94 7.09
C ASP A 222 5.13 -10.22 8.32
N TRP A 223 5.63 -9.04 8.63
CA TRP A 223 5.13 -8.24 9.75
C TRP A 223 3.63 -7.92 9.60
N MET A 224 3.17 -7.50 8.43
CA MET A 224 1.77 -7.18 8.19
C MET A 224 0.86 -8.41 8.19
N SER A 225 1.35 -9.57 7.75
CA SER A 225 0.58 -10.84 7.80
C SER A 225 0.26 -11.27 9.23
N GLY A 226 1.11 -10.89 10.18
CA GLY A 226 0.96 -11.17 11.61
C GLY A 226 0.32 -10.05 12.42
N ASN A 227 -0.30 -9.05 11.79
CA ASN A 227 -1.01 -8.00 12.52
C ASN A 227 -2.13 -8.61 13.40
N ALA A 228 -2.01 -8.42 14.70
CA ALA A 228 -2.95 -8.94 15.70
C ALA A 228 -4.14 -7.99 15.98
N THR A 229 -4.20 -6.85 15.31
CA THR A 229 -5.21 -5.82 15.57
C THR A 229 -6.19 -5.60 14.42
N GLY A 230 -6.12 -6.44 13.36
CA GLY A 230 -6.89 -6.32 12.12
C GLY A 230 -7.98 -7.37 11.89
N ASP A 231 -8.12 -8.39 12.76
CA ASP A 231 -8.99 -9.54 12.51
C ASP A 231 -10.46 -9.18 12.23
N ALA A 232 -10.96 -8.12 12.86
CA ALA A 232 -12.35 -7.67 12.71
C ALA A 232 -12.56 -6.63 11.58
N LEU A 233 -11.53 -6.33 10.78
CA LEU A 233 -11.51 -5.24 9.80
C LEU A 233 -11.58 -5.76 8.36
N VAL A 234 -10.64 -5.34 7.48
CA VAL A 234 -10.60 -5.81 6.08
C VAL A 234 -10.56 -7.34 6.02
N ARG A 235 -9.86 -7.98 6.95
CA ARG A 235 -9.77 -9.44 7.04
C ARG A 235 -11.13 -10.09 7.23
N ALA A 236 -11.99 -9.52 8.10
CA ALA A 236 -13.37 -10.00 8.29
C ALA A 236 -14.30 -9.69 7.10
N GLY A 237 -13.96 -8.68 6.28
CA GLY A 237 -14.71 -8.32 5.07
C GLY A 237 -14.26 -9.04 3.81
N ALA A 238 -13.12 -9.74 3.85
CA ALA A 238 -12.58 -10.44 2.69
C ALA A 238 -13.34 -11.75 2.42
N PRO A 239 -13.50 -12.14 1.14
CA PRO A 239 -14.08 -13.43 0.76
C PRO A 239 -13.31 -14.62 1.36
N ASP A 240 -14.02 -15.72 1.61
CA ASP A 240 -13.42 -16.95 2.13
C ASP A 240 -12.25 -17.45 1.29
N GLY A 241 -11.15 -17.80 1.96
CA GLY A 241 -9.93 -18.32 1.34
C GLY A 241 -8.98 -17.25 0.83
N TRP A 242 -9.31 -15.96 0.96
CA TRP A 242 -8.39 -14.86 0.68
C TRP A 242 -7.56 -14.56 1.93
N SER A 243 -6.29 -14.19 1.76
CA SER A 243 -5.42 -13.77 2.87
C SER A 243 -5.20 -12.27 2.86
N VAL A 244 -5.01 -11.69 4.04
CA VAL A 244 -4.92 -10.23 4.20
C VAL A 244 -3.67 -9.88 5.00
N LEU A 245 -2.85 -9.03 4.40
CA LEU A 245 -1.71 -8.37 5.03
C LEU A 245 -2.18 -6.96 5.37
N ASP A 246 -2.32 -6.62 6.64
CA ASP A 246 -2.96 -5.36 7.01
C ASP A 246 -2.23 -4.60 8.10
N LYS A 247 -2.53 -3.32 8.21
CA LYS A 247 -2.22 -2.47 9.35
C LYS A 247 -3.40 -1.62 9.73
N SER A 248 -3.94 -1.91 10.90
CA SER A 248 -5.06 -1.16 11.46
C SER A 248 -4.64 0.18 12.08
N GLY A 249 -5.60 1.09 12.18
CA GLY A 249 -5.51 2.32 12.96
C GLY A 249 -6.78 2.56 13.75
N GLY A 250 -6.68 3.12 14.97
CA GLY A 250 -7.87 3.42 15.76
C GLY A 250 -7.62 4.44 16.85
N ALA A 251 -8.54 5.41 16.99
CA ALA A 251 -8.52 6.40 18.06
C ALA A 251 -9.88 7.11 18.18
N GLY A 252 -10.52 7.06 19.35
CA GLY A 252 -11.83 7.68 19.53
C GLY A 252 -12.86 7.13 18.54
N GLY A 253 -13.46 7.99 17.72
CA GLY A 253 -14.43 7.60 16.69
C GLY A 253 -13.83 7.20 15.34
N LEU A 254 -12.50 7.05 15.25
CA LEU A 254 -11.77 6.73 14.03
C LEU A 254 -11.35 5.26 13.99
N ARG A 255 -11.55 4.59 12.86
CA ARG A 255 -11.06 3.24 12.58
C ARG A 255 -10.62 3.10 11.14
N ASN A 256 -9.38 2.68 10.93
CA ASN A 256 -8.79 2.55 9.60
C ASN A 256 -8.21 1.15 9.41
N ASP A 257 -8.06 0.76 8.15
CA ASP A 257 -7.26 -0.39 7.77
C ASP A 257 -6.61 -0.18 6.40
N LEU A 258 -5.32 -0.42 6.31
CA LEU A 258 -4.56 -0.44 5.05
C LEU A 258 -4.15 -1.88 4.79
N ALA A 259 -4.53 -2.43 3.64
CA ALA A 259 -4.30 -3.84 3.37
C ALA A 259 -3.88 -4.15 1.93
N VAL A 260 -3.12 -5.24 1.81
CA VAL A 260 -2.97 -6.01 0.57
C VAL A 260 -3.73 -7.31 0.74
N VAL A 261 -4.71 -7.54 -0.11
CA VAL A 261 -5.58 -8.72 -0.09
C VAL A 261 -5.15 -9.68 -1.18
N GLU A 262 -4.65 -10.83 -0.79
CA GLU A 262 -4.16 -11.87 -1.69
C GLU A 262 -5.28 -12.80 -2.10
N ARG A 263 -5.40 -13.03 -3.39
CA ARG A 263 -6.43 -13.89 -4.00
C ARG A 263 -5.80 -15.20 -4.48
N PRO A 264 -6.45 -16.35 -4.27
CA PRO A 264 -5.98 -17.60 -4.86
C PRO A 264 -5.94 -17.53 -6.38
N GLY A 265 -4.74 -17.62 -6.96
CA GLY A 265 -4.54 -17.71 -8.42
C GLY A 265 -4.71 -16.40 -9.19
N ALA A 266 -4.83 -15.26 -8.53
CA ALA A 266 -4.90 -13.94 -9.15
C ALA A 266 -3.97 -12.93 -8.45
N PRO A 267 -3.56 -11.85 -9.12
CA PRO A 267 -2.84 -10.75 -8.50
C PRO A 267 -3.62 -10.11 -7.32
N PRO A 268 -2.93 -9.51 -6.34
CA PRO A 268 -3.57 -8.99 -5.15
C PRO A 268 -4.40 -7.72 -5.41
N ILE A 269 -5.28 -7.40 -4.45
CA ILE A 269 -5.96 -6.10 -4.37
C ILE A 269 -5.28 -5.28 -3.28
N VAL A 270 -4.99 -4.00 -3.56
CA VAL A 270 -4.59 -3.03 -2.54
C VAL A 270 -5.82 -2.27 -2.10
N ILE A 271 -6.06 -2.18 -0.79
CA ILE A 271 -7.22 -1.48 -0.25
C ILE A 271 -6.85 -0.59 0.94
N ALA A 272 -7.37 0.61 0.95
CA ALA A 272 -7.37 1.51 2.10
C ALA A 272 -8.82 1.81 2.48
N VAL A 273 -9.17 1.53 3.72
CA VAL A 273 -10.48 1.89 4.31
C VAL A 273 -10.22 2.80 5.50
N LEU A 274 -10.65 4.04 5.40
CA LEU A 274 -10.53 5.06 6.41
C LEU A 274 -11.92 5.45 6.88
N THR A 275 -12.19 5.34 8.18
CA THR A 275 -13.51 5.70 8.71
C THR A 275 -13.42 6.64 9.90
N GLU A 276 -14.37 7.56 10.00
CA GLU A 276 -14.42 8.52 11.09
C GLU A 276 -15.87 8.86 11.43
N ARG A 277 -16.26 8.68 12.69
CA ARG A 277 -17.57 9.11 13.20
C ARG A 277 -17.73 10.60 13.02
N ARG A 278 -18.94 11.07 12.68
CA ARG A 278 -19.25 12.52 12.63
C ARG A 278 -19.18 13.13 14.02
N ASP A 279 -19.59 12.40 15.04
CA ASP A 279 -19.32 12.74 16.45
C ASP A 279 -18.05 12.00 16.93
N PRO A 280 -16.90 12.70 17.06
CA PRO A 280 -15.64 12.08 17.45
C PRO A 280 -15.62 11.61 18.92
N SER A 281 -16.62 11.92 19.73
CA SER A 281 -16.76 11.44 21.10
C SER A 281 -17.31 10.01 21.18
N LEU A 282 -17.95 9.53 20.11
CA LEU A 282 -18.45 8.17 20.03
C LEU A 282 -17.30 7.20 19.71
N PRO A 283 -17.36 5.96 20.22
CA PRO A 283 -16.36 4.95 19.87
C PRO A 283 -16.48 4.56 18.38
N TYR A 284 -15.36 4.13 17.79
CA TYR A 284 -15.37 3.51 16.49
C TYR A 284 -16.13 2.17 16.50
N ASP A 285 -16.44 1.65 15.31
CA ASP A 285 -17.05 0.34 15.12
C ASP A 285 -16.29 -0.42 14.02
N ASP A 286 -15.71 -1.56 14.37
CA ASP A 286 -14.95 -2.41 13.45
C ASP A 286 -15.81 -2.91 12.28
N ALA A 287 -17.11 -3.12 12.52
CA ALA A 287 -18.04 -3.58 11.50
C ALA A 287 -18.19 -2.59 10.34
N LEU A 288 -18.01 -1.29 10.57
CA LEU A 288 -18.03 -0.31 9.49
C LEU A 288 -16.90 -0.55 8.49
N VAL A 289 -15.68 -0.82 8.98
CA VAL A 289 -14.52 -1.12 8.12
C VAL A 289 -14.72 -2.43 7.38
N SER A 290 -15.11 -3.51 8.07
CA SER A 290 -15.28 -4.82 7.44
C SER A 290 -16.39 -4.82 6.38
N ARG A 291 -17.51 -4.14 6.64
CA ARG A 291 -18.62 -4.04 5.67
C ARG A 291 -18.24 -3.18 4.46
N ALA A 292 -17.52 -2.07 4.67
CA ALA A 292 -17.01 -1.25 3.57
C ALA A 292 -16.01 -2.03 2.70
N ALA A 293 -15.11 -2.78 3.33
CA ALA A 293 -14.17 -3.66 2.63
C ALA A 293 -14.91 -4.76 1.84
N SER A 294 -15.93 -5.40 2.44
CA SER A 294 -16.71 -6.43 1.76
C SER A 294 -17.40 -5.89 0.51
N VAL A 295 -17.99 -4.68 0.55
CA VAL A 295 -18.60 -4.03 -0.62
C VAL A 295 -17.58 -3.88 -1.76
N ALA A 296 -16.37 -3.44 -1.46
CA ALA A 296 -15.34 -3.24 -2.49
C ALA A 296 -14.74 -4.56 -3.00
N LEU A 297 -14.42 -5.50 -2.10
CA LEU A 297 -13.77 -6.75 -2.45
C LEU A 297 -14.69 -7.69 -3.23
N GLU A 298 -15.99 -7.71 -2.93
CA GLU A 298 -16.97 -8.49 -3.70
C GLU A 298 -17.16 -7.92 -5.13
N ALA A 299 -17.06 -6.61 -5.30
CA ALA A 299 -17.18 -5.98 -6.61
C ALA A 299 -15.92 -6.17 -7.50
N LEU A 300 -14.76 -6.47 -6.88
CA LEU A 300 -13.50 -6.78 -7.57
C LEU A 300 -13.21 -8.29 -7.65
N ARG A 301 -14.18 -9.12 -7.28
CA ARG A 301 -14.06 -10.57 -7.26
C ARG A 301 -13.99 -11.25 -8.62
#